data_e57f83f90d28965649d2313e7cd87312
#
_entry.id   e57f83f90d28965649d2313e7cd87312
#
_cell.length_a   1.000
_cell.length_b   1.000
_cell.length_c   1.000
_cell.angle_alpha   90.00
_cell.angle_beta   90.00
_cell.angle_gamma   90.00
#
_symmetry.space_group_name_H-M   'P 1'
#
loop_
_entity.id
_entity.type
_entity.pdbx_description
1 polymer ?
#
loop_
_entity_poly.entity_id
_entity_poly.type
_entity_poly.pdbx_seq_one_letter_code
_entity_poly.pdbx_strand_id
1 'polypeptide(L)'
;MAVVSVSLTEENIKALDDIQKAFGLAGRSEAVRTAINAAKIEIQDMRDISGLVEGVLIIVRRDHADPWMSIIQGKYAGEIKTQLHSHLRDHKCLEVMVISSEA
;
A
#
# COMPACT_ATOMS: atom_id res chain seq x y z
N MET A 1 2.42 27.47 -17.54
CA MET A 1 3.17 26.32 -16.97
C MET A 1 4.52 26.80 -16.45
N ALA A 2 4.82 26.49 -15.21
CA ALA A 2 6.11 26.86 -14.61
C ALA A 2 7.17 25.79 -14.88
N VAL A 3 8.42 26.21 -14.96
CA VAL A 3 9.56 25.30 -15.07
C VAL A 3 10.29 25.27 -13.73
N VAL A 4 10.51 24.07 -13.21
CA VAL A 4 11.15 23.85 -11.93
C VAL A 4 12.32 22.89 -12.13
N SER A 5 13.46 23.19 -11.51
CA SER A 5 14.63 22.32 -11.52
C SER A 5 14.70 21.50 -10.25
N VAL A 6 14.98 20.22 -10.38
CA VAL A 6 15.08 19.28 -9.27
C VAL A 6 16.32 18.43 -9.43
N SER A 7 17.06 18.25 -8.33
CA SER A 7 18.20 17.33 -8.30
C SER A 7 17.71 15.92 -8.02
N LEU A 8 18.06 14.98 -8.87
CA LEU A 8 17.70 13.57 -8.74
C LEU A 8 18.95 12.71 -8.66
N THR A 9 18.89 11.66 -7.88
CA THR A 9 19.93 10.63 -7.86
C THR A 9 19.83 9.77 -9.12
N GLU A 10 20.90 9.02 -9.41
CA GLU A 10 20.86 8.05 -10.53
C GLU A 10 19.73 7.05 -10.38
N GLU A 11 19.48 6.61 -9.17
CA GLU A 11 18.38 5.70 -8.84
C GLU A 11 17.01 6.33 -9.12
N ASN A 12 16.84 7.61 -8.76
CA ASN A 12 15.61 8.34 -9.07
C ASN A 12 15.40 8.50 -10.57
N ILE A 13 16.45 8.76 -11.32
CA ILE A 13 16.38 8.90 -12.79
C ILE A 13 15.97 7.56 -13.42
N LYS A 14 16.56 6.47 -12.95
CA LYS A 14 16.21 5.13 -13.44
C LYS A 14 14.74 4.81 -13.13
N ALA A 15 14.27 5.10 -11.92
CA ALA A 15 12.88 4.91 -11.54
C ALA A 15 11.94 5.74 -12.42
N LEU A 16 12.33 6.98 -12.73
CA LEU A 16 11.55 7.85 -13.60
C LEU A 16 11.44 7.29 -15.02
N ASP A 17 12.53 6.74 -15.56
CA ASP A 17 12.53 6.11 -16.87
C ASP A 17 11.68 4.82 -16.87
N ASP A 18 11.67 4.07 -15.78
CA ASP A 18 10.82 2.90 -15.62
C ASP A 18 9.33 3.28 -15.61
N ILE A 19 8.99 4.37 -14.92
CA ILE A 19 7.62 4.92 -14.91
C ILE A 19 7.20 5.31 -16.33
N GLN A 20 8.08 6.00 -17.05
CA GLN A 20 7.81 6.42 -18.43
C GLN A 20 7.48 5.22 -19.33
N LYS A 21 8.26 4.16 -19.23
CA LYS A 21 8.06 2.94 -20.02
C LYS A 21 6.78 2.20 -19.62
N ALA A 22 6.58 2.03 -18.32
CA ALA A 22 5.46 1.26 -17.79
C ALA A 22 4.11 1.86 -18.18
N PHE A 23 4.01 3.18 -18.22
CA PHE A 23 2.76 3.88 -18.56
C PHE A 23 2.71 4.38 -20.01
N GLY A 24 3.74 4.10 -20.82
CA GLY A 24 3.78 4.52 -22.21
C GLY A 24 3.79 6.04 -22.39
N LEU A 25 4.51 6.76 -21.54
CA LEU A 25 4.53 8.22 -21.52
C LEU A 25 5.53 8.78 -22.52
N ALA A 26 5.29 10.01 -22.99
CA ALA A 26 6.09 10.65 -24.04
C ALA A 26 7.48 11.08 -23.58
N GLY A 27 7.66 11.40 -22.30
CA GLY A 27 8.95 11.88 -21.80
C GLY A 27 8.99 12.00 -20.29
N ARG A 28 10.12 12.49 -19.78
CA ARG A 28 10.36 12.62 -18.34
C ARG A 28 9.41 13.60 -17.64
N SER A 29 9.08 14.70 -18.30
CA SER A 29 8.15 15.68 -17.72
C SER A 29 6.79 15.06 -17.46
N GLU A 30 6.30 14.28 -18.40
CA GLU A 30 5.03 13.57 -18.24
C GLU A 30 5.12 12.49 -17.16
N ALA A 31 6.25 11.81 -17.06
CA ALA A 31 6.51 10.84 -16.00
C ALA A 31 6.51 11.49 -14.62
N VAL A 32 7.12 12.67 -14.49
CA VAL A 32 7.10 13.44 -13.23
C VAL A 32 5.67 13.82 -12.85
N ARG A 33 4.89 14.33 -13.79
CA ARG A 33 3.49 14.70 -13.53
C ARG A 33 2.66 13.48 -13.11
N THR A 34 2.89 12.35 -13.73
CA THR A 34 2.22 11.09 -13.38
C THR A 34 2.57 10.65 -11.96
N ALA A 35 3.85 10.73 -11.59
CA ALA A 35 4.31 10.39 -10.24
C ALA A 35 3.72 11.34 -9.18
N ILE A 36 3.67 12.63 -9.47
CA ILE A 36 3.08 13.62 -8.57
C ILE A 36 1.58 13.34 -8.39
N ASN A 37 0.88 13.04 -9.46
CA ASN A 37 -0.54 12.74 -9.41
C ASN A 37 -0.83 11.47 -8.59
N ALA A 38 -0.02 10.44 -8.74
CA ALA A 38 -0.11 9.23 -7.95
C ALA A 38 0.07 9.51 -6.45
N ALA A 39 1.09 10.29 -6.10
CA ALA A 39 1.34 10.68 -4.71
C ALA A 39 0.21 11.54 -4.14
N LYS A 40 -0.35 12.43 -4.95
CA LYS A 40 -1.49 13.27 -4.56
C LYS A 40 -2.71 12.42 -4.22
N ILE A 41 -3.01 11.44 -5.04
CA ILE A 41 -4.14 10.53 -4.81
C ILE A 41 -3.94 9.76 -3.50
N GLU A 42 -2.74 9.26 -3.26
CA GLU A 42 -2.41 8.55 -2.04
C GLU A 42 -2.60 9.41 -0.79
N ILE A 43 -2.14 10.66 -0.83
CA ILE A 43 -2.34 11.61 0.28
C ILE A 43 -3.82 11.88 0.52
N GLN A 44 -4.61 12.06 -0.53
CA GLN A 44 -6.05 12.29 -0.40
C GLN A 44 -6.75 11.10 0.23
N ASP A 45 -6.41 9.89 -0.19
CA ASP A 45 -6.98 8.67 0.38
C ASP A 45 -6.68 8.57 1.89
N MET A 46 -5.47 8.96 2.29
CA MET A 46 -5.10 8.98 3.71
C MET A 46 -5.85 10.04 4.52
N ARG A 47 -6.08 11.21 3.94
CA ARG A 47 -6.76 12.32 4.64
C ARG A 47 -8.25 12.10 4.78
N ASP A 48 -8.86 11.41 3.85
CA ASP A 48 -10.30 11.20 3.82
C ASP A 48 -10.76 10.07 4.74
N ILE A 49 -9.83 9.41 5.44
CA ILE A 49 -10.15 8.37 6.40
C ILE A 49 -10.68 9.02 7.67
N SER A 50 -11.99 8.95 7.86
CA SER A 50 -12.68 9.47 9.03
C SER A 50 -13.96 8.70 9.30
N GLY A 51 -14.43 8.74 10.56
CA GLY A 51 -15.65 8.04 10.96
C GLY A 51 -15.50 6.52 10.88
N LEU A 52 -16.56 5.82 10.52
CA LEU A 52 -16.56 4.38 10.38
C LEU A 52 -15.82 3.99 9.09
N VAL A 53 -14.79 3.17 9.25
CA VAL A 53 -13.97 2.66 8.14
C VAL A 53 -14.16 1.16 8.02
N GLU A 54 -14.44 0.71 6.82
CA GLU A 54 -14.48 -0.71 6.48
C GLU A 54 -13.38 -1.00 5.45
N GLY A 55 -12.70 -2.11 5.62
CA GLY A 55 -11.59 -2.45 4.76
C GLY A 55 -11.17 -3.89 4.84
N VAL A 56 -10.19 -4.23 4.03
CA VAL A 56 -9.59 -5.56 3.99
C VAL A 56 -8.11 -5.43 4.31
N LEU A 57 -7.66 -6.21 5.29
CA LEU A 57 -6.25 -6.30 5.64
C LEU A 57 -5.73 -7.65 5.14
N ILE A 58 -4.64 -7.61 4.37
CA ILE A 58 -4.01 -8.79 3.82
C ILE A 58 -2.60 -8.87 4.38
N ILE A 59 -2.27 -9.98 5.03
CA ILE A 59 -0.96 -10.21 5.62
C ILE A 59 -0.39 -11.51 5.09
N VAL A 60 0.84 -11.45 4.59
CA VAL A 60 1.61 -12.63 4.21
C VAL A 60 2.79 -12.74 5.18
N ARG A 61 2.90 -13.89 5.83
CA ARG A 61 4.00 -14.14 6.77
C ARG A 61 4.55 -15.54 6.60
N ARG A 62 5.80 -15.71 7.01
CA ARG A 62 6.52 -16.99 6.82
C ARG A 62 6.31 -17.99 7.96
N ASP A 63 6.01 -17.50 9.15
CA ASP A 63 6.08 -18.33 10.34
C ASP A 63 4.82 -18.24 11.16
N HIS A 64 4.28 -19.41 11.53
CA HIS A 64 3.14 -19.54 12.42
C HIS A 64 3.52 -19.38 13.90
N ALA A 65 4.81 -19.47 14.23
CA ALA A 65 5.26 -19.47 15.61
C ALA A 65 5.26 -18.06 16.22
N ASP A 66 5.04 -17.04 15.42
CA ASP A 66 5.03 -15.66 15.88
C ASP A 66 3.72 -15.34 16.62
N PRO A 67 3.74 -15.06 17.92
CA PRO A 67 2.52 -14.86 18.72
C PRO A 67 1.85 -13.52 18.48
N TRP A 68 2.51 -12.57 17.79
CA TRP A 68 1.97 -11.22 17.67
C TRP A 68 0.63 -11.16 16.93
N MET A 69 0.42 -12.04 15.97
CA MET A 69 -0.84 -12.09 15.23
C MET A 69 -2.00 -12.47 16.13
N SER A 70 -1.82 -13.47 16.97
CA SER A 70 -2.84 -13.89 17.93
C SER A 70 -3.15 -12.80 18.94
N ILE A 71 -2.14 -12.06 19.37
CA ILE A 71 -2.30 -10.94 20.30
C ILE A 71 -3.13 -9.83 19.65
N ILE A 72 -2.82 -9.46 18.40
CA ILE A 72 -3.55 -8.42 17.66
C ILE A 72 -4.99 -8.85 17.41
N GLN A 73 -5.21 -10.09 16.98
CA GLN A 73 -6.55 -10.62 16.73
C GLN A 73 -7.40 -10.60 17.99
N GLY A 74 -6.81 -10.96 19.13
CA GLY A 74 -7.50 -10.89 20.42
C GLY A 74 -7.83 -9.47 20.84
N LYS A 75 -6.89 -8.55 20.68
CA LYS A 75 -7.07 -7.15 21.06
C LYS A 75 -8.14 -6.43 20.23
N TYR A 76 -8.22 -6.75 18.94
CA TYR A 76 -9.14 -6.11 18.01
C TYR A 76 -10.25 -7.04 17.53
N ALA A 77 -10.62 -8.01 18.33
CA ALA A 77 -11.64 -8.99 17.95
C ALA A 77 -12.98 -8.36 17.56
N GLY A 78 -13.35 -7.25 18.18
CA GLY A 78 -14.60 -6.54 17.86
C GLY A 78 -14.58 -5.86 16.50
N GLU A 79 -13.42 -5.48 16.01
CA GLU A 79 -13.23 -4.78 14.74
C GLU A 79 -13.04 -5.75 13.56
N ILE A 80 -12.64 -6.99 13.83
CA ILE A 80 -12.45 -8.02 12.80
C ILE A 80 -13.77 -8.77 12.59
N LYS A 81 -14.38 -8.58 11.43
CA LYS A 81 -15.70 -9.16 11.12
C LYS A 81 -15.59 -10.54 10.48
N THR A 82 -14.57 -10.77 9.69
CA THR A 82 -14.32 -12.02 8.99
C THR A 82 -12.84 -12.24 8.88
N GLN A 83 -12.43 -13.49 8.98
CA GLN A 83 -11.01 -13.85 8.87
C GLN A 83 -10.87 -15.12 8.05
N LEU A 84 -9.90 -15.10 7.14
CA LEU A 84 -9.53 -16.24 6.32
C LEU A 84 -8.04 -16.51 6.51
N HIS A 85 -7.68 -17.77 6.69
CA HIS A 85 -6.30 -18.22 6.77
C HIS A 85 -6.05 -19.24 5.66
N SER A 86 -4.98 -19.03 4.89
CA SER A 86 -4.58 -19.95 3.82
C SER A 86 -3.09 -20.20 3.90
N HIS A 87 -2.69 -21.42 3.51
CA HIS A 87 -1.29 -21.79 3.39
C HIS A 87 -0.82 -21.53 1.97
N LEU A 88 0.31 -20.84 1.85
CA LEU A 88 0.97 -20.59 0.58
C LEU A 88 2.21 -21.49 0.46
N ARG A 89 2.88 -21.41 -0.70
CA ARG A 89 4.15 -22.11 -0.93
C ARG A 89 5.25 -21.54 -0.02
N ASP A 90 6.32 -22.31 0.17
CA ASP A 90 7.52 -21.91 0.92
C ASP A 90 7.24 -21.54 2.38
N HIS A 91 6.36 -22.31 3.04
CA HIS A 91 6.00 -22.12 4.46
C HIS A 91 5.44 -20.73 4.77
N LYS A 92 4.81 -20.10 3.78
CA LYS A 92 4.14 -18.83 3.96
C LYS A 92 2.67 -19.02 4.28
N CYS A 93 2.11 -18.07 5.00
CA CYS A 93 0.69 -18.01 5.31
C CYS A 93 0.10 -16.71 4.83
N LEU A 94 -1.11 -16.79 4.31
CA LEU A 94 -1.91 -15.64 3.93
C LEU A 94 -3.03 -15.50 4.94
N GLU A 95 -3.17 -14.31 5.51
CA GLU A 95 -4.33 -13.97 6.33
C GLU A 95 -5.06 -12.79 5.71
N VAL A 96 -6.37 -12.94 5.55
CA VAL A 96 -7.25 -11.91 5.03
C VAL A 96 -8.28 -11.60 6.10
N MET A 97 -8.37 -10.35 6.50
CA MET A 97 -9.32 -9.92 7.51
C MET A 97 -10.19 -8.80 6.96
N VAL A 98 -11.48 -8.94 7.12
CA VAL A 98 -12.44 -7.87 6.87
C VAL A 98 -12.63 -7.12 8.17
N ILE A 99 -12.31 -5.83 8.16
CA ILE A 99 -12.34 -4.98 9.35
C ILE A 99 -13.38 -3.89 9.22
N SER A 100 -13.96 -3.53 10.36
CA SER A 100 -14.87 -2.40 10.47
C SER A 100 -14.60 -1.73 11.81
N SER A 101 -14.16 -0.47 11.77
CA SER A 101 -13.73 0.25 12.96
C SER A 101 -13.82 1.75 12.76
N GLU A 102 -13.82 2.48 13.86
CA GLU A 102 -13.57 3.93 13.81
C GLU A 102 -12.14 4.20 13.35
N ALA A 103 -12.00 5.24 12.54
CA ALA A 103 -10.71 5.61 11.99
C ALA A 103 -9.69 6.03 13.07
#